data_e30000fe4febdb79fb699c3e12f211a5
#
_entry.id   e30000fe4febdb79fb699c3e12f211a5
#
_cell.length_a   1.000
_cell.length_b   1.000
_cell.length_c   1.000
_cell.angle_alpha   90.00
_cell.angle_beta   90.00
_cell.angle_gamma   90.00
#
_symmetry.space_group_name_H-M   'P 1'
#
loop_
_entity.id
_entity.type
_entity.pdbx_description
1 polymer ?
#
loop_
_entity_poly.entity_id
_entity_poly.type
_entity_poly.pdbx_seq_one_letter_code
_entity_poly.pdbx_strand_id
1 'polypeptide(L)'
;MAQAPEFKYAPMFQVGEDTTEYYHLTSEHVSLGNFEGKEILKVTPEALTMLIERAFTDVNFMLRRSHNECVAKILKDPESSDNDKYVALTMLRNAEISAKGILPICQDTGTAIIHGEKGQRVWTDFADEEAISRGVYNTYTKNALRYSQNAPLTLYKEVNTRCNLPAQIDIEATEGEEYRFLCVVKGGGSANKSYLFQKTKAILNPKALIPFLYEQIKGLGTAACPPYHIAVVIGGTSAEKTMLTVKLASTKYYDNLPTTGDETGRAFRDVELENKLLELANNIGLGAQFGGKYLAHDVRVIRLPRHGASCPIGIGVSCSADRNVKCKINREGLWIEKLDDKPAELIPEEFRNMEEGETVKIDLNQPMEKIRAELSKHPVSTRVSLTGKIIVARDIAHAKLQERLDKGEPLPQYIKDHPVLYAGPAKTPEGYACGSMGPTTANRMDPYADPFMAAGGSFVMIAKGNRTDAVSYTHLTLPT
;
A
#
# COMPACT_ATOMS: atom_id res chain seq x y z
N MET A 1 14.38 48.66 18.37
CA MET A 1 14.20 47.39 17.64
C MET A 1 14.48 46.30 18.62
N ALA A 2 13.64 45.28 18.70
CA ALA A 2 13.94 44.08 19.51
C ALA A 2 15.19 43.41 18.94
N GLN A 3 16.11 43.01 19.84
CA GLN A 3 17.34 42.33 19.45
C GLN A 3 16.98 41.02 18.77
N ALA A 4 17.59 40.71 17.62
CA ALA A 4 17.38 39.44 16.94
C ALA A 4 17.78 38.26 17.87
N PRO A 5 17.02 37.17 17.89
CA PRO A 5 17.42 35.99 18.67
C PRO A 5 18.76 35.44 18.17
N GLU A 6 19.53 34.87 19.09
CA GLU A 6 20.78 34.18 18.75
C GLU A 6 20.48 33.01 17.78
N PHE A 7 21.32 32.84 16.74
CA PHE A 7 21.21 31.75 15.83
C PHE A 7 21.48 30.41 16.53
N LYS A 8 20.47 29.52 16.52
CA LYS A 8 20.60 28.12 16.97
C LYS A 8 20.03 27.20 15.89
N TYR A 9 20.89 26.36 15.33
CA TYR A 9 20.43 25.35 14.39
C TYR A 9 19.87 24.14 15.15
N ALA A 10 18.68 23.70 14.73
CA ALA A 10 18.10 22.43 15.13
C ALA A 10 17.47 21.78 13.90
N PRO A 11 17.74 20.48 13.62
CA PRO A 11 17.10 19.79 12.53
C PRO A 11 15.58 19.65 12.80
N MET A 12 14.77 19.81 11.75
CA MET A 12 13.31 19.66 11.88
C MET A 12 12.92 18.25 12.34
N PHE A 13 13.57 17.23 11.81
CA PHE A 13 13.32 15.84 12.17
C PHE A 13 14.43 15.32 13.07
N GLN A 14 14.17 15.31 14.36
CA GLN A 14 15.07 14.76 15.39
C GLN A 14 14.65 13.30 15.65
N VAL A 15 14.92 12.42 14.68
CA VAL A 15 14.60 11.01 14.79
C VAL A 15 15.55 10.36 15.80
N GLY A 16 15.01 9.61 16.77
CA GLY A 16 15.78 8.86 17.76
C GLY A 16 16.56 7.69 17.14
N GLU A 17 17.15 6.87 18.00
CA GLU A 17 17.95 5.72 17.60
C GLU A 17 17.16 4.74 16.73
N ASP A 18 17.82 4.24 15.68
CA ASP A 18 17.25 3.19 14.82
C ASP A 18 17.46 1.82 15.44
N THR A 19 16.40 1.22 15.96
CA THR A 19 16.38 -0.11 16.59
C THR A 19 16.04 -1.24 15.62
N THR A 20 16.05 -0.98 14.31
CA THR A 20 15.71 -1.95 13.28
C THR A 20 16.72 -3.11 13.27
N GLU A 21 16.23 -4.34 13.27
CA GLU A 21 17.07 -5.53 13.07
C GLU A 21 17.42 -5.67 11.59
N TYR A 22 18.73 -5.71 11.30
CA TYR A 22 19.25 -5.87 9.93
C TYR A 22 19.96 -7.21 9.78
N TYR A 23 19.91 -7.78 8.59
CA TYR A 23 20.81 -8.85 8.20
C TYR A 23 21.89 -8.31 7.24
N HIS A 24 23.08 -8.90 7.32
CA HIS A 24 24.20 -8.56 6.47
C HIS A 24 24.06 -9.26 5.10
N LEU A 25 24.07 -8.48 4.02
CA LEU A 25 23.98 -9.01 2.66
C LEU A 25 25.35 -9.41 2.10
N THR A 26 26.30 -8.49 2.14
CA THR A 26 27.69 -8.70 1.70
C THR A 26 28.59 -7.56 2.16
N SER A 27 29.90 -7.83 2.32
CA SER A 27 30.93 -6.81 2.51
C SER A 27 31.65 -6.41 1.20
N GLU A 28 31.28 -7.03 0.08
CA GLU A 28 31.81 -6.67 -1.23
C GLU A 28 31.27 -5.32 -1.69
N HIS A 29 31.98 -4.68 -2.64
CA HIS A 29 31.55 -3.44 -3.29
C HIS A 29 31.59 -2.18 -2.41
N VAL A 30 32.19 -2.27 -1.22
CA VAL A 30 32.52 -1.14 -0.37
C VAL A 30 34.01 -1.10 -0.04
N SER A 31 34.56 0.07 0.10
CA SER A 31 35.95 0.24 0.54
C SER A 31 36.12 1.57 1.25
N LEU A 32 37.20 1.71 2.01
CA LEU A 32 37.54 2.95 2.69
C LEU A 32 38.68 3.66 1.95
N GLY A 33 38.49 4.95 1.72
CA GLY A 33 39.50 5.88 1.26
C GLY A 33 39.81 6.94 2.31
N ASN A 34 40.80 7.78 2.06
CA ASN A 34 41.12 8.91 2.92
C ASN A 34 41.17 10.19 2.07
N PHE A 35 40.49 11.21 2.54
CA PHE A 35 40.55 12.54 1.96
C PHE A 35 40.78 13.55 3.07
N GLU A 36 41.92 14.26 3.03
CA GLU A 36 42.33 15.28 4.03
C GLU A 36 42.26 14.75 5.49
N GLY A 37 42.68 13.52 5.71
CA GLY A 37 42.70 12.88 7.03
C GLY A 37 41.34 12.37 7.53
N LYS A 38 40.29 12.44 6.71
CA LYS A 38 38.95 11.87 7.01
C LYS A 38 38.72 10.61 6.22
N GLU A 39 38.23 9.60 6.87
CA GLU A 39 37.77 8.39 6.17
C GLU A 39 36.55 8.70 5.29
N ILE A 40 36.56 8.16 4.09
CA ILE A 40 35.48 8.25 3.10
C ILE A 40 35.05 6.84 2.74
N LEU A 41 33.78 6.57 2.85
CA LEU A 41 33.17 5.32 2.38
C LEU A 41 33.00 5.39 0.86
N LYS A 42 33.74 4.59 0.12
CA LYS A 42 33.57 4.42 -1.32
C LYS A 42 32.62 3.29 -1.61
N VAL A 43 31.59 3.57 -2.40
CA VAL A 43 30.53 2.62 -2.80
C VAL A 43 30.58 2.47 -4.31
N THR A 44 30.47 1.23 -4.82
CA THR A 44 30.41 0.97 -6.28
C THR A 44 28.96 0.94 -6.79
N PRO A 45 28.72 1.08 -8.11
CA PRO A 45 27.36 0.98 -8.66
C PRO A 45 26.72 -0.40 -8.43
N GLU A 46 27.53 -1.46 -8.38
CA GLU A 46 27.07 -2.82 -8.09
C GLU A 46 26.50 -2.92 -6.67
N ALA A 47 27.11 -2.23 -5.69
CA ALA A 47 26.59 -2.18 -4.32
C ALA A 47 25.17 -1.64 -4.28
N LEU A 48 24.92 -0.47 -4.89
CA LEU A 48 23.58 0.11 -4.94
C LEU A 48 22.60 -0.78 -5.70
N THR A 49 23.01 -1.29 -6.86
CA THR A 49 22.17 -2.18 -7.67
C THR A 49 21.77 -3.43 -6.89
N MET A 50 22.72 -4.10 -6.24
CA MET A 50 22.49 -5.33 -5.48
C MET A 50 21.62 -5.08 -4.25
N LEU A 51 21.90 -4.02 -3.50
CA LEU A 51 21.13 -3.64 -2.31
C LEU A 51 19.66 -3.38 -2.66
N ILE A 52 19.42 -2.58 -3.70
CA ILE A 52 18.06 -2.20 -4.13
C ILE A 52 17.33 -3.38 -4.77
N GLU A 53 18.00 -4.20 -5.59
CA GLU A 53 17.40 -5.43 -6.14
C GLU A 53 16.93 -6.36 -5.02
N ARG A 54 17.76 -6.57 -4.00
CA ARG A 54 17.42 -7.44 -2.87
C ARG A 54 16.32 -6.83 -2.00
N ALA A 55 16.41 -5.57 -1.63
CA ALA A 55 15.42 -4.88 -0.81
C ALA A 55 14.02 -4.91 -1.47
N PHE A 56 13.92 -4.62 -2.77
CA PHE A 56 12.67 -4.69 -3.50
C PHE A 56 12.18 -6.12 -3.72
N THR A 57 13.09 -7.10 -3.81
CA THR A 57 12.69 -8.51 -3.83
C THR A 57 12.07 -8.89 -2.50
N ASP A 58 12.76 -8.66 -1.40
CA ASP A 58 12.26 -9.03 -0.07
C ASP A 58 10.91 -8.40 0.24
N VAL A 59 10.73 -7.11 0.00
CA VAL A 59 9.51 -6.37 0.33
C VAL A 59 8.30 -6.72 -0.55
N ASN A 60 8.50 -7.32 -1.72
CA ASN A 60 7.40 -7.81 -2.55
C ASN A 60 6.87 -9.17 -2.08
N PHE A 61 7.64 -9.90 -1.29
CA PHE A 61 7.30 -11.24 -0.83
C PHE A 61 7.08 -11.35 0.69
N MET A 62 7.66 -10.45 1.48
CA MET A 62 7.60 -10.47 2.94
C MET A 62 7.14 -9.11 3.49
N LEU A 63 6.54 -9.14 4.66
CA LEU A 63 6.13 -7.95 5.41
C LEU A 63 6.92 -7.85 6.71
N ARG A 64 6.89 -6.70 7.36
CA ARG A 64 7.44 -6.54 8.71
C ARG A 64 6.70 -7.43 9.70
N ARG A 65 7.44 -8.04 10.63
CA ARG A 65 6.87 -8.81 11.74
C ARG A 65 5.83 -8.01 12.52
N SER A 66 6.13 -6.74 12.81
CA SER A 66 5.21 -5.84 13.52
C SER A 66 3.88 -5.58 12.79
N HIS A 67 3.87 -5.62 11.46
CA HIS A 67 2.63 -5.55 10.69
C HIS A 67 1.82 -6.85 10.82
N ASN A 68 2.44 -8.01 10.63
CA ASN A 68 1.78 -9.30 10.78
C ASN A 68 1.24 -9.52 12.20
N GLU A 69 1.92 -9.00 13.23
CA GLU A 69 1.43 -8.99 14.62
C GLU A 69 0.18 -8.14 14.78
N CYS A 70 0.07 -7.00 14.10
CA CYS A 70 -1.17 -6.21 14.09
C CYS A 70 -2.33 -6.99 13.48
N VAL A 71 -2.09 -7.74 12.41
CA VAL A 71 -3.11 -8.62 11.81
C VAL A 71 -3.46 -9.77 12.77
N ALA A 72 -2.47 -10.40 13.41
CA ALA A 72 -2.71 -11.49 14.35
C ALA A 72 -3.49 -11.07 15.61
N LYS A 73 -3.35 -9.82 16.05
CA LYS A 73 -4.14 -9.25 17.17
C LYS A 73 -5.64 -9.32 16.90
N ILE A 74 -6.07 -9.16 15.65
CA ILE A 74 -7.48 -9.25 15.25
C ILE A 74 -8.06 -10.63 15.56
N LEU A 75 -7.27 -11.70 15.36
CA LEU A 75 -7.70 -13.08 15.68
C LEU A 75 -7.95 -13.29 17.18
N LYS A 76 -7.24 -12.55 18.03
CA LYS A 76 -7.27 -12.69 19.50
C LYS A 76 -8.23 -11.70 20.17
N ASP A 77 -8.74 -10.70 19.45
CA ASP A 77 -9.66 -9.71 20.01
C ASP A 77 -11.07 -10.32 20.15
N PRO A 78 -11.62 -10.37 21.37
CA PRO A 78 -12.97 -10.90 21.60
C PRO A 78 -14.08 -10.06 20.94
N GLU A 79 -13.81 -8.77 20.64
CA GLU A 79 -14.74 -7.89 19.94
C GLU A 79 -14.71 -8.06 18.41
N SER A 80 -13.76 -8.84 17.88
CA SER A 80 -13.67 -9.13 16.46
C SER A 80 -14.85 -10.00 16.02
N SER A 81 -15.54 -9.59 14.95
CA SER A 81 -16.53 -10.41 14.29
C SER A 81 -15.88 -11.62 13.60
N ASP A 82 -16.69 -12.63 13.26
CA ASP A 82 -16.21 -13.79 12.50
C ASP A 82 -15.64 -13.36 11.14
N ASN A 83 -16.19 -12.32 10.53
CA ASN A 83 -15.68 -11.75 9.31
C ASN A 83 -14.31 -11.07 9.50
N ASP A 84 -14.11 -10.29 10.58
CA ASP A 84 -12.80 -9.71 10.89
C ASP A 84 -11.73 -10.79 11.06
N LYS A 85 -12.05 -11.86 11.81
CA LYS A 85 -11.16 -12.99 12.04
C LYS A 85 -10.86 -13.75 10.74
N TYR A 86 -11.87 -13.97 9.90
CA TYR A 86 -11.67 -14.63 8.60
C TYR A 86 -10.74 -13.84 7.68
N VAL A 87 -10.94 -12.53 7.59
CA VAL A 87 -10.07 -11.64 6.80
C VAL A 87 -8.64 -11.63 7.33
N ALA A 88 -8.45 -11.51 8.65
CA ALA A 88 -7.13 -11.52 9.28
C ALA A 88 -6.40 -12.86 9.06
N LEU A 89 -7.08 -13.99 9.23
CA LEU A 89 -6.52 -15.32 8.97
C LEU A 89 -6.10 -15.47 7.50
N THR A 90 -6.92 -15.00 6.57
CA THR A 90 -6.61 -15.03 5.14
C THR A 90 -5.38 -14.17 4.81
N MET A 91 -5.22 -13.01 5.44
CA MET A 91 -4.04 -12.16 5.27
C MET A 91 -2.76 -12.86 5.76
N LEU A 92 -2.77 -13.50 6.93
CA LEU A 92 -1.61 -14.23 7.45
C LEU A 92 -1.26 -15.45 6.60
N ARG A 93 -2.25 -16.21 6.14
CA ARG A 93 -2.04 -17.33 5.20
C ARG A 93 -1.47 -16.85 3.86
N ASN A 94 -1.93 -15.70 3.35
CA ASN A 94 -1.37 -15.08 2.15
C ASN A 94 0.09 -14.66 2.38
N ALA A 95 0.42 -14.08 3.53
CA ALA A 95 1.79 -13.72 3.88
C ALA A 95 2.70 -14.94 3.94
N GLU A 96 2.23 -16.08 4.51
CA GLU A 96 2.96 -17.35 4.53
C GLU A 96 3.25 -17.89 3.11
N ILE A 97 2.24 -17.85 2.24
CA ILE A 97 2.42 -18.29 0.84
C ILE A 97 3.43 -17.40 0.13
N SER A 98 3.33 -16.09 0.34
CA SER A 98 4.23 -15.12 -0.29
C SER A 98 5.67 -15.22 0.20
N ALA A 99 5.89 -15.48 1.50
CA ALA A 99 7.23 -15.63 2.09
C ALA A 99 8.07 -16.75 1.45
N LYS A 100 7.44 -17.66 0.69
CA LYS A 100 8.15 -18.67 -0.13
C LYS A 100 8.88 -18.07 -1.35
N GLY A 101 8.71 -16.77 -1.63
CA GLY A 101 9.45 -16.03 -2.66
C GLY A 101 9.04 -16.32 -4.11
N ILE A 102 7.86 -16.91 -4.36
CA ILE A 102 7.39 -17.27 -5.71
C ILE A 102 6.23 -16.38 -6.15
N LEU A 103 5.20 -16.28 -5.32
CA LEU A 103 4.02 -15.47 -5.56
C LEU A 103 4.10 -14.18 -4.72
N PRO A 104 4.11 -12.99 -5.31
CA PRO A 104 4.16 -11.74 -4.54
C PRO A 104 2.94 -11.58 -3.62
N ILE A 105 3.12 -10.87 -2.52
CA ILE A 105 2.09 -10.66 -1.48
C ILE A 105 0.80 -10.02 -2.02
N CYS A 106 0.89 -9.28 -3.12
CA CYS A 106 -0.23 -8.62 -3.76
C CYS A 106 -0.06 -8.64 -5.28
N GLN A 107 -1.16 -8.74 -6.02
CA GLN A 107 -1.17 -8.63 -7.49
C GLN A 107 -0.77 -7.24 -7.98
N ASP A 108 -1.00 -6.20 -7.18
CA ASP A 108 -0.50 -4.86 -7.47
C ASP A 108 0.90 -4.69 -6.89
N THR A 109 1.90 -4.98 -7.71
CA THR A 109 3.31 -4.89 -7.32
C THR A 109 3.86 -3.46 -7.37
N GLY A 110 2.99 -2.48 -7.56
CA GLY A 110 3.12 -1.08 -7.20
C GLY A 110 4.22 -0.29 -7.91
N THR A 111 4.36 0.95 -7.48
CA THR A 111 5.45 1.87 -7.84
C THR A 111 6.60 1.71 -6.84
N ALA A 112 7.82 1.59 -7.33
CA ALA A 112 9.02 1.61 -6.52
C ALA A 112 9.34 3.06 -6.11
N ILE A 113 9.47 3.30 -4.79
CA ILE A 113 9.81 4.60 -4.22
C ILE A 113 11.00 4.40 -3.29
N ILE A 114 12.02 5.22 -3.46
CA ILE A 114 13.26 5.17 -2.69
C ILE A 114 13.47 6.55 -2.05
N HIS A 115 13.54 6.58 -0.73
CA HIS A 115 14.02 7.74 0.02
C HIS A 115 15.40 7.40 0.57
N GLY A 116 16.42 8.12 0.12
CA GLY A 116 17.81 7.91 0.47
C GLY A 116 18.37 9.06 1.32
N GLU A 117 19.16 8.75 2.32
CA GLU A 117 19.97 9.70 3.11
C GLU A 117 21.45 9.39 2.89
N LYS A 118 22.12 10.22 2.09
CA LYS A 118 23.52 10.03 1.74
C LYS A 118 24.41 10.85 2.69
N GLY A 119 25.17 10.14 3.51
CA GLY A 119 26.17 10.75 4.38
C GLY A 119 27.21 11.54 3.58
N GLN A 120 27.63 12.70 4.10
CA GLN A 120 28.61 13.59 3.42
C GLN A 120 29.98 12.93 3.20
N ARG A 121 30.26 11.79 3.85
CA ARG A 121 31.48 11.00 3.67
C ARG A 121 31.27 9.71 2.87
N VAL A 122 30.13 9.62 2.16
CA VAL A 122 29.88 8.55 1.20
C VAL A 122 30.18 9.05 -0.21
N TRP A 123 31.12 8.40 -0.87
CA TRP A 123 31.53 8.77 -2.22
C TRP A 123 31.08 7.71 -3.23
N THR A 124 30.36 8.18 -4.23
CA THR A 124 30.03 7.47 -5.47
C THR A 124 30.57 8.29 -6.63
N ASP A 125 31.23 7.65 -7.58
CA ASP A 125 31.79 8.29 -8.78
C ASP A 125 30.95 8.00 -10.03
N PHE A 126 29.67 7.72 -9.83
CA PHE A 126 28.69 7.36 -10.86
C PHE A 126 27.32 7.98 -10.53
N ALA A 127 26.35 7.81 -11.43
CA ALA A 127 24.98 8.25 -11.21
C ALA A 127 24.24 7.28 -10.26
N ASP A 128 24.03 7.69 -9.03
CA ASP A 128 23.33 6.90 -7.99
C ASP A 128 21.95 6.46 -8.49
N GLU A 129 21.21 7.38 -9.13
CA GLU A 129 19.87 7.12 -9.66
C GLU A 129 19.84 6.02 -10.71
N GLU A 130 20.87 5.93 -11.59
CA GLU A 130 20.99 4.86 -12.59
C GLU A 130 21.18 3.50 -11.90
N ALA A 131 22.10 3.41 -10.94
CA ALA A 131 22.38 2.17 -10.23
C ALA A 131 21.16 1.67 -9.42
N ILE A 132 20.46 2.59 -8.75
CA ILE A 132 19.20 2.32 -8.03
C ILE A 132 18.11 1.85 -9.00
N SER A 133 17.93 2.55 -10.12
CA SER A 133 16.95 2.18 -11.16
C SER A 133 17.24 0.80 -11.74
N ARG A 134 18.51 0.43 -11.91
CA ARG A 134 18.91 -0.91 -12.36
C ARG A 134 18.50 -1.99 -11.36
N GLY A 135 18.65 -1.75 -10.06
CA GLY A 135 18.17 -2.66 -9.02
C GLY A 135 16.66 -2.89 -9.10
N VAL A 136 15.87 -1.80 -9.25
CA VAL A 136 14.43 -1.88 -9.47
C VAL A 136 14.11 -2.66 -10.74
N TYR A 137 14.73 -2.33 -11.86
CA TYR A 137 14.56 -3.04 -13.14
C TYR A 137 14.79 -4.54 -12.98
N ASN A 138 15.90 -4.92 -12.36
CA ASN A 138 16.26 -6.33 -12.13
C ASN A 138 15.18 -7.05 -11.34
N THR A 139 14.72 -6.46 -10.23
CA THR A 139 13.65 -7.03 -9.41
C THR A 139 12.37 -7.31 -10.23
N TYR A 140 11.88 -6.31 -10.95
CA TYR A 140 10.62 -6.45 -11.68
C TYR A 140 10.69 -7.32 -12.94
N THR A 141 11.89 -7.49 -13.51
CA THR A 141 12.08 -8.34 -14.71
C THR A 141 12.39 -9.79 -14.36
N LYS A 142 13.12 -10.05 -13.26
CA LYS A 142 13.51 -11.40 -12.83
C LYS A 142 12.40 -12.13 -12.06
N ASN A 143 11.51 -11.39 -11.37
CA ASN A 143 10.44 -11.97 -10.58
C ASN A 143 9.08 -11.91 -11.29
N ALA A 144 8.12 -12.70 -10.83
CA ALA A 144 6.75 -12.72 -11.36
C ALA A 144 5.93 -11.48 -10.94
N LEU A 145 6.52 -10.28 -11.04
CA LEU A 145 5.91 -9.01 -10.69
C LEU A 145 5.23 -8.35 -11.90
N ARG A 146 4.14 -7.62 -11.65
CA ARG A 146 3.42 -6.87 -12.66
C ARG A 146 4.08 -5.51 -12.90
N TYR A 147 4.19 -5.07 -14.15
CA TYR A 147 4.61 -3.71 -14.48
C TYR A 147 3.42 -2.75 -14.33
N SER A 148 3.58 -1.75 -13.48
CA SER A 148 2.50 -0.81 -13.10
C SER A 148 2.72 0.61 -13.64
N GLN A 149 3.90 0.91 -14.21
CA GLN A 149 4.22 2.24 -14.71
C GLN A 149 3.78 2.43 -16.16
N ASN A 150 3.12 3.56 -16.42
CA ASN A 150 2.74 4.00 -17.75
C ASN A 150 3.53 5.26 -18.12
N ALA A 151 4.07 5.30 -19.33
CA ALA A 151 4.73 6.44 -19.92
C ALA A 151 3.71 7.27 -20.72
N PRO A 152 3.56 8.57 -20.46
CA PRO A 152 2.75 9.46 -21.28
C PRO A 152 3.45 9.73 -22.62
N LEU A 153 2.77 9.43 -23.73
CA LEU A 153 3.23 9.77 -25.07
C LEU A 153 2.63 11.10 -25.54
N THR A 154 1.40 11.38 -25.15
CA THR A 154 0.69 12.65 -25.36
C THR A 154 -0.21 12.89 -24.16
N LEU A 155 -0.99 13.98 -24.16
CA LEU A 155 -1.96 14.27 -23.10
C LEU A 155 -2.94 13.11 -22.84
N TYR A 156 -3.32 12.36 -23.88
CA TYR A 156 -4.34 11.30 -23.80
C TYR A 156 -3.83 9.92 -24.15
N LYS A 157 -2.57 9.77 -24.55
CA LYS A 157 -2.00 8.48 -24.96
C LYS A 157 -0.87 8.06 -24.05
N GLU A 158 -1.02 6.88 -23.45
CA GLU A 158 -0.04 6.26 -22.58
C GLU A 158 0.32 4.85 -23.05
N VAL A 159 1.52 4.41 -22.70
CA VAL A 159 1.97 3.03 -22.89
C VAL A 159 2.61 2.50 -21.62
N ASN A 160 2.43 1.21 -21.35
CA ASN A 160 3.12 0.57 -20.22
C ASN A 160 4.62 0.48 -20.51
N THR A 161 5.45 0.87 -19.55
CA THR A 161 6.92 0.92 -19.71
C THR A 161 7.57 -0.46 -19.79
N ARG A 162 6.87 -1.53 -19.41
CA ARG A 162 7.30 -2.94 -19.44
C ARG A 162 8.56 -3.25 -18.62
N CYS A 163 8.90 -2.40 -17.67
CA CYS A 163 10.03 -2.58 -16.76
C CYS A 163 9.80 -2.00 -15.37
N ASN A 164 8.62 -1.40 -15.15
CA ASN A 164 8.24 -0.70 -13.91
C ASN A 164 9.09 0.54 -13.57
N LEU A 165 9.83 1.06 -14.52
CA LEU A 165 10.51 2.36 -14.43
C LEU A 165 9.64 3.46 -15.10
N PRO A 166 9.84 4.74 -14.73
CA PRO A 166 10.77 5.23 -13.72
C PRO A 166 10.33 4.89 -12.30
N ALA A 167 11.29 4.72 -11.39
CA ALA A 167 11.06 4.73 -9.96
C ALA A 167 11.03 6.19 -9.45
N GLN A 168 10.43 6.44 -8.31
CA GLN A 168 10.65 7.69 -7.59
C GLN A 168 11.89 7.54 -6.71
N ILE A 169 12.89 8.40 -6.91
CA ILE A 169 14.16 8.37 -6.19
C ILE A 169 14.43 9.76 -5.65
N ASP A 170 14.41 9.89 -4.32
CA ASP A 170 14.69 11.14 -3.61
C ASP A 170 15.88 10.89 -2.68
N ILE A 171 17.01 11.58 -2.89
CA ILE A 171 18.23 11.44 -2.07
C ILE A 171 18.51 12.76 -1.39
N GLU A 172 18.53 12.75 -0.06
CA GLU A 172 18.87 13.89 0.77
C GLU A 172 20.30 13.73 1.29
N ALA A 173 21.05 14.86 1.33
CA ALA A 173 22.36 14.89 1.95
C ALA A 173 22.24 14.95 3.49
N THR A 174 23.04 14.18 4.19
CA THR A 174 23.08 14.15 5.65
C THR A 174 24.51 14.11 6.17
N GLU A 175 24.69 14.30 7.46
CA GLU A 175 25.98 14.10 8.11
C GLU A 175 26.31 12.60 8.22
N GLY A 176 27.61 12.29 8.32
CA GLY A 176 28.07 10.93 8.60
C GLY A 176 28.66 10.19 7.41
N GLU A 177 28.76 8.88 7.56
CA GLU A 177 29.47 7.94 6.65
C GLU A 177 28.59 6.74 6.23
N GLU A 178 27.27 6.80 6.50
CA GLU A 178 26.34 5.78 6.06
C GLU A 178 25.52 6.29 4.88
N TYR A 179 25.10 5.38 4.02
CA TYR A 179 24.09 5.61 3.00
C TYR A 179 22.86 4.78 3.36
N ARG A 180 21.81 5.43 3.83
CA ARG A 180 20.59 4.80 4.33
C ARG A 180 19.46 4.98 3.35
N PHE A 181 18.59 3.96 3.26
CA PHE A 181 17.44 3.97 2.36
C PHE A 181 16.20 3.44 3.07
N LEU A 182 15.07 4.03 2.70
CA LEU A 182 13.75 3.45 2.86
C LEU A 182 13.21 3.11 1.47
N CYS A 183 13.01 1.83 1.19
CA CYS A 183 12.40 1.33 -0.03
C CYS A 183 10.92 1.05 0.21
N VAL A 184 10.04 1.62 -0.60
CA VAL A 184 8.58 1.49 -0.47
C VAL A 184 7.99 1.00 -1.78
N VAL A 185 7.11 0.01 -1.71
CA VAL A 185 6.29 -0.44 -2.83
C VAL A 185 4.87 0.07 -2.63
N LYS A 186 4.46 1.06 -3.40
CA LYS A 186 3.16 1.71 -3.26
C LYS A 186 2.20 1.25 -4.34
N GLY A 187 1.17 0.48 -3.96
CA GLY A 187 0.10 0.07 -4.88
C GLY A 187 -0.81 1.25 -5.25
N GLY A 188 -1.47 1.16 -6.42
CA GLY A 188 -2.35 2.21 -6.92
C GLY A 188 -3.52 2.53 -5.99
N GLY A 189 -4.06 1.54 -5.28
CA GLY A 189 -5.11 1.75 -4.29
C GLY A 189 -4.67 2.69 -3.17
N SER A 190 -3.52 2.43 -2.58
CA SER A 190 -2.94 3.28 -1.52
C SER A 190 -2.53 4.66 -2.05
N ALA A 191 -1.94 4.72 -3.24
CA ALA A 191 -1.54 5.99 -3.87
C ALA A 191 -2.74 6.93 -4.07
N ASN A 192 -3.89 6.38 -4.47
CA ASN A 192 -5.14 7.13 -4.65
C ASN A 192 -5.77 7.62 -3.34
N LYS A 193 -5.22 7.26 -2.18
CA LYS A 193 -5.67 7.72 -0.86
C LYS A 193 -4.65 8.65 -0.21
N SER A 194 -4.04 9.52 -1.04
CA SER A 194 -3.13 10.58 -0.61
C SER A 194 -3.76 11.93 -0.92
N TYR A 195 -3.98 12.74 0.11
CA TYR A 195 -4.69 14.01 0.03
C TYR A 195 -3.91 15.12 0.72
N LEU A 196 -3.97 16.32 0.14
CA LEU A 196 -3.46 17.55 0.73
C LEU A 196 -4.60 18.58 0.78
N PHE A 197 -4.84 19.09 1.98
CA PHE A 197 -5.85 20.13 2.23
C PHE A 197 -5.17 21.40 2.72
N GLN A 198 -5.34 22.49 2.00
CA GLN A 198 -4.86 23.80 2.45
C GLN A 198 -5.89 24.42 3.40
N LYS A 199 -5.48 24.56 4.66
CA LYS A 199 -6.27 25.18 5.73
C LYS A 199 -5.54 26.40 6.28
N THR A 200 -6.14 27.02 7.28
CA THR A 200 -5.56 28.15 8.04
C THR A 200 -5.48 27.78 9.52
N LYS A 201 -4.91 28.66 10.36
CA LYS A 201 -4.86 28.47 11.81
C LYS A 201 -6.24 28.17 12.43
N ALA A 202 -7.32 28.61 11.81
CA ALA A 202 -8.69 28.38 12.30
C ALA A 202 -9.04 26.89 12.47
N ILE A 203 -8.37 25.98 11.74
CA ILE A 203 -8.56 24.54 11.89
C ILE A 203 -7.97 23.98 13.20
N LEU A 204 -7.00 24.67 13.81
CA LEU A 204 -6.26 24.19 14.98
C LEU A 204 -7.05 24.40 16.28
N ASN A 205 -8.23 23.81 16.35
CA ASN A 205 -9.04 23.69 17.56
C ASN A 205 -9.85 22.38 17.50
N PRO A 206 -10.17 21.74 18.63
CA PRO A 206 -10.83 20.43 18.65
C PRO A 206 -12.19 20.40 17.95
N LYS A 207 -12.94 21.51 18.00
CA LYS A 207 -14.30 21.60 17.39
C LYS A 207 -14.26 21.61 15.86
N ALA A 208 -13.16 22.07 15.26
CA ALA A 208 -12.99 22.10 13.80
C ALA A 208 -12.14 20.92 13.30
N LEU A 209 -11.04 20.61 13.99
CA LEU A 209 -10.05 19.62 13.51
C LEU A 209 -10.61 18.18 13.57
N ILE A 210 -11.22 17.79 14.69
CA ILE A 210 -11.67 16.41 14.87
C ILE A 210 -12.78 16.03 13.87
N PRO A 211 -13.85 16.81 13.68
CA PRO A 211 -14.85 16.49 12.65
C PRO A 211 -14.26 16.49 11.24
N PHE A 212 -13.36 17.41 10.92
CA PHE A 212 -12.70 17.43 9.62
C PHE A 212 -11.91 16.14 9.39
N LEU A 213 -11.06 15.72 10.33
CA LEU A 213 -10.27 14.50 10.20
C LEU A 213 -11.15 13.25 10.14
N TYR A 214 -12.21 13.19 10.93
CA TYR A 214 -13.18 12.10 10.90
C TYR A 214 -13.79 11.91 9.50
N GLU A 215 -14.29 12.98 8.89
CA GLU A 215 -14.86 12.92 7.53
C GLU A 215 -13.82 12.49 6.48
N GLN A 216 -12.58 12.97 6.61
CA GLN A 216 -11.53 12.56 5.67
C GLN A 216 -11.15 11.07 5.85
N ILE A 217 -11.03 10.58 7.09
CA ILE A 217 -10.74 9.17 7.37
C ILE A 217 -11.90 8.28 6.89
N LYS A 218 -13.15 8.66 7.13
CA LYS A 218 -14.33 7.97 6.60
C LYS A 218 -14.31 7.91 5.08
N GLY A 219 -13.90 8.99 4.41
CA GLY A 219 -13.75 9.08 2.95
C GLY A 219 -12.64 8.21 2.36
N LEU A 220 -11.73 7.65 3.18
CA LEU A 220 -10.76 6.67 2.71
C LEU A 220 -11.47 5.40 2.18
N GLY A 221 -12.55 4.98 2.85
CA GLY A 221 -13.30 3.80 2.45
C GLY A 221 -12.47 2.53 2.42
N THR A 222 -12.96 1.49 1.74
CA THR A 222 -12.29 0.18 1.67
C THR A 222 -11.51 -0.07 0.36
N ALA A 223 -11.50 0.88 -0.57
CA ALA A 223 -10.94 0.70 -1.91
C ALA A 223 -9.42 0.42 -1.94
N ALA A 224 -8.67 0.92 -0.94
CA ALA A 224 -7.23 0.73 -0.84
C ALA A 224 -6.83 -0.48 0.02
N CYS A 225 -7.74 -1.38 0.33
CA CYS A 225 -7.51 -2.60 1.11
C CYS A 225 -7.06 -2.33 2.56
N PRO A 226 -7.99 -1.92 3.45
CA PRO A 226 -7.72 -1.87 4.87
C PRO A 226 -7.49 -3.30 5.46
N PRO A 227 -7.03 -3.43 6.72
CA PRO A 227 -6.76 -2.35 7.68
C PRO A 227 -5.56 -1.50 7.29
N TYR A 228 -5.65 -0.20 7.52
CA TYR A 228 -4.65 0.78 7.12
C TYR A 228 -3.64 1.09 8.23
N HIS A 229 -2.42 1.47 7.84
CA HIS A 229 -1.59 2.38 8.61
C HIS A 229 -1.88 3.80 8.08
N ILE A 230 -2.59 4.60 8.86
CA ILE A 230 -3.01 5.94 8.46
C ILE A 230 -1.95 6.94 8.91
N ALA A 231 -1.56 7.84 8.02
CA ALA A 231 -0.71 8.99 8.35
C ALA A 231 -1.48 10.29 8.18
N VAL A 232 -1.42 11.13 9.20
CA VAL A 232 -1.94 12.50 9.21
C VAL A 232 -0.77 13.43 9.52
N VAL A 233 -0.56 14.43 8.68
CA VAL A 233 0.46 15.46 8.91
C VAL A 233 -0.21 16.81 8.99
N ILE A 234 0.01 17.53 10.07
CA ILE A 234 -0.59 18.84 10.32
C ILE A 234 0.50 19.90 10.37
N GLY A 235 0.51 20.78 9.39
CA GLY A 235 1.58 21.75 9.14
C GLY A 235 2.52 21.29 8.04
N GLY A 236 3.55 22.06 7.81
CA GLY A 236 4.58 21.88 6.79
C GLY A 236 5.10 23.22 6.30
N THR A 237 6.37 23.30 6.03
CA THR A 237 7.01 24.49 5.44
C THR A 237 6.66 24.65 3.96
N SER A 238 6.25 23.57 3.31
CA SER A 238 5.74 23.52 1.95
C SER A 238 4.73 22.37 1.79
N ALA A 239 3.99 22.37 0.69
CA ALA A 239 3.08 21.28 0.30
C ALA A 239 3.83 19.97 0.09
N GLU A 240 4.99 20.03 -0.56
CA GLU A 240 5.86 18.87 -0.83
C GLU A 240 6.36 18.26 0.48
N LYS A 241 6.82 19.10 1.44
CA LYS A 241 7.31 18.59 2.72
C LYS A 241 6.19 17.94 3.53
N THR A 242 4.98 18.50 3.50
CA THR A 242 3.80 17.87 4.12
C THR A 242 3.53 16.49 3.52
N MET A 243 3.49 16.37 2.19
CA MET A 243 3.17 15.10 1.52
C MET A 243 4.30 14.08 1.60
N LEU A 244 5.56 14.49 1.56
CA LEU A 244 6.70 13.61 1.85
C LEU A 244 6.60 13.04 3.27
N THR A 245 6.31 13.91 4.24
CA THR A 245 6.13 13.48 5.64
C THR A 245 4.97 12.49 5.79
N VAL A 246 3.84 12.69 5.09
CA VAL A 246 2.73 11.70 5.04
C VAL A 246 3.22 10.34 4.56
N LYS A 247 3.97 10.32 3.45
CA LYS A 247 4.50 9.08 2.88
C LYS A 247 5.40 8.34 3.89
N LEU A 248 6.36 9.03 4.48
CA LEU A 248 7.30 8.46 5.44
C LEU A 248 6.60 8.04 6.75
N ALA A 249 5.67 8.84 7.27
CA ALA A 249 4.88 8.50 8.45
C ALA A 249 4.01 7.24 8.22
N SER A 250 3.44 7.06 7.01
CA SER A 250 2.65 5.88 6.68
C SER A 250 3.44 4.57 6.68
N THR A 251 4.78 4.64 6.65
CA THR A 251 5.70 3.50 6.74
C THR A 251 6.35 3.35 8.12
N LYS A 252 5.90 4.14 9.11
CA LYS A 252 6.46 4.18 10.46
C LYS A 252 7.90 4.71 10.54
N TYR A 253 8.38 5.38 9.49
CA TYR A 253 9.74 5.92 9.43
C TYR A 253 10.03 6.94 10.54
N TYR A 254 9.00 7.66 10.99
CA TYR A 254 9.05 8.69 12.01
C TYR A 254 8.56 8.24 13.40
N ASP A 255 8.50 6.94 13.67
CA ASP A 255 8.00 6.44 14.96
C ASP A 255 8.87 6.85 16.16
N ASN A 256 10.15 7.14 15.93
CA ASN A 256 11.11 7.57 16.95
C ASN A 256 11.24 9.10 17.07
N LEU A 257 10.31 9.89 16.49
CA LEU A 257 10.25 11.34 16.74
C LEU A 257 9.85 11.63 18.19
N PRO A 258 10.26 12.80 18.73
CA PRO A 258 9.74 13.29 20.00
C PRO A 258 8.21 13.34 20.01
N THR A 259 7.61 13.22 21.20
CA THR A 259 6.15 13.30 21.38
C THR A 259 5.65 14.70 21.78
N THR A 260 6.55 15.66 21.88
CA THR A 260 6.25 17.07 22.20
C THR A 260 7.03 18.00 21.29
N GLY A 261 6.41 19.12 20.93
CA GLY A 261 7.07 20.21 20.22
C GLY A 261 7.90 21.09 21.15
N ASP A 262 8.72 21.96 20.55
CA ASP A 262 9.43 23.03 21.22
C ASP A 262 9.57 24.28 20.34
N GLU A 263 10.26 25.31 20.84
CA GLU A 263 10.42 26.59 20.15
C GLU A 263 11.37 26.53 18.95
N THR A 264 12.15 25.44 18.78
CA THR A 264 13.07 25.29 17.65
C THR A 264 12.34 24.92 16.35
N GLY A 265 11.06 24.56 16.44
CA GLY A 265 10.27 24.12 15.30
C GLY A 265 10.49 22.65 14.92
N ARG A 266 10.94 21.82 15.87
CA ARG A 266 11.07 20.39 15.63
C ARG A 266 9.73 19.73 15.34
N ALA A 267 9.74 18.73 14.47
CA ALA A 267 8.62 17.83 14.24
C ALA A 267 8.38 16.94 15.48
N PHE A 268 7.12 16.62 15.75
CA PHE A 268 6.78 15.68 16.81
C PHE A 268 5.55 14.83 16.48
N ARG A 269 5.42 13.69 17.16
CA ARG A 269 4.25 12.82 17.12
C ARG A 269 3.23 13.25 18.17
N ASP A 270 1.99 13.46 17.75
CA ASP A 270 0.88 13.77 18.65
C ASP A 270 0.15 12.46 19.02
N VAL A 271 0.72 11.72 19.97
CA VAL A 271 0.26 10.38 20.37
C VAL A 271 -1.18 10.40 20.93
N GLU A 272 -1.58 11.48 21.60
CA GLU A 272 -2.95 11.62 22.09
C GLU A 272 -3.94 11.68 20.91
N LEU A 273 -3.64 12.47 19.90
CA LEU A 273 -4.45 12.56 18.70
C LEU A 273 -4.41 11.27 17.86
N GLU A 274 -3.27 10.57 17.80
CA GLU A 274 -3.14 9.25 17.16
C GLU A 274 -4.16 8.25 17.73
N ASN A 275 -4.20 8.10 19.06
CA ASN A 275 -5.11 7.20 19.76
C ASN A 275 -6.58 7.58 19.53
N LYS A 276 -6.89 8.86 19.61
CA LYS A 276 -8.26 9.36 19.36
C LYS A 276 -8.73 9.09 17.93
N LEU A 277 -7.85 9.30 16.95
CA LEU A 277 -8.21 9.06 15.55
C LEU A 277 -8.32 7.57 15.24
N LEU A 278 -7.51 6.71 15.88
CA LEU A 278 -7.64 5.27 15.75
C LEU A 278 -8.98 4.76 16.28
N GLU A 279 -9.38 5.22 17.47
CA GLU A 279 -10.70 4.90 18.03
C GLU A 279 -11.83 5.35 17.10
N LEU A 280 -11.77 6.59 16.61
CA LEU A 280 -12.76 7.10 15.65
C LEU A 280 -12.79 6.29 14.36
N ALA A 281 -11.64 5.94 13.78
CA ALA A 281 -11.54 5.17 12.55
C ALA A 281 -12.17 3.79 12.69
N ASN A 282 -11.92 3.10 13.79
CA ASN A 282 -12.43 1.75 14.04
C ASN A 282 -13.90 1.72 14.45
N ASN A 283 -14.45 2.85 14.89
CA ASN A 283 -15.89 3.02 15.19
C ASN A 283 -16.73 3.41 13.96
N ILE A 284 -16.15 3.63 12.78
CA ILE A 284 -16.89 3.95 11.55
C ILE A 284 -17.73 2.74 11.06
N GLY A 285 -17.31 1.52 11.37
CA GLY A 285 -18.01 0.28 10.96
C GLY A 285 -17.68 -0.19 9.54
N LEU A 286 -16.73 0.44 8.84
CA LEU A 286 -16.30 0.02 7.49
C LEU A 286 -15.49 -1.27 7.50
N GLY A 287 -14.73 -1.51 8.58
CA GLY A 287 -13.88 -2.69 8.75
C GLY A 287 -12.80 -2.87 7.69
N ALA A 288 -12.26 -4.07 7.64
CA ALA A 288 -11.18 -4.41 6.69
C ALA A 288 -11.67 -4.51 5.24
N GLN A 289 -12.80 -5.18 4.98
CA GLN A 289 -13.32 -5.40 3.62
C GLN A 289 -14.86 -5.32 3.52
N PHE A 290 -15.59 -5.93 4.44
CA PHE A 290 -17.03 -6.14 4.34
C PHE A 290 -17.77 -5.70 5.61
N GLY A 291 -17.40 -4.55 6.17
CA GLY A 291 -17.86 -4.10 7.47
C GLY A 291 -17.00 -4.65 8.61
N GLY A 292 -17.24 -4.20 9.81
CA GLY A 292 -16.53 -4.59 11.02
C GLY A 292 -15.74 -3.44 11.66
N LYS A 293 -14.88 -3.77 12.62
CA LYS A 293 -14.17 -2.81 13.47
C LYS A 293 -12.89 -2.26 12.82
N TYR A 294 -12.12 -3.10 12.14
CA TYR A 294 -10.73 -2.79 11.80
C TYR A 294 -10.57 -2.05 10.46
N LEU A 295 -10.86 -0.75 10.43
CA LEU A 295 -10.49 0.12 9.31
C LEU A 295 -8.99 0.43 9.32
N ALA A 296 -8.39 0.55 10.51
CA ALA A 296 -6.97 0.85 10.67
C ALA A 296 -6.32 -0.02 11.76
N HIS A 297 -5.05 -0.36 11.53
CA HIS A 297 -4.17 -0.93 12.55
C HIS A 297 -3.66 0.12 13.52
N ASP A 298 -3.29 1.28 12.97
CA ASP A 298 -2.77 2.43 13.70
C ASP A 298 -2.93 3.73 12.90
N VAL A 299 -2.73 4.84 13.60
CA VAL A 299 -2.69 6.19 13.03
C VAL A 299 -1.39 6.84 13.49
N ARG A 300 -0.70 7.55 12.59
CA ARG A 300 0.44 8.42 12.90
C ARG A 300 0.03 9.86 12.68
N VAL A 301 0.23 10.71 13.68
CA VAL A 301 -0.03 12.15 13.58
C VAL A 301 1.28 12.89 13.77
N ILE A 302 1.79 13.49 12.70
CA ILE A 302 3.02 14.30 12.75
C ILE A 302 2.64 15.79 12.71
N ARG A 303 3.16 16.52 13.66
CA ARG A 303 3.05 17.98 13.74
C ARG A 303 4.32 18.62 13.19
N LEU A 304 4.16 19.52 12.21
CA LEU A 304 5.25 20.24 11.58
C LEU A 304 5.14 21.75 11.83
N PRO A 305 6.27 22.49 11.86
CA PRO A 305 6.24 23.95 11.76
C PRO A 305 5.59 24.37 10.43
N ARG A 306 4.98 25.53 10.40
CA ARG A 306 4.25 26.04 9.24
C ARG A 306 4.38 27.55 9.07
N HIS A 307 4.09 28.03 7.90
CA HIS A 307 3.88 29.48 7.71
C HIS A 307 2.65 29.94 8.50
N GLY A 308 2.72 31.11 9.13
CA GLY A 308 1.64 31.64 9.98
C GLY A 308 0.27 31.74 9.31
N ALA A 309 0.23 32.04 8.02
CA ALA A 309 -0.99 32.19 7.23
C ALA A 309 -1.56 30.89 6.66
N SER A 310 -0.81 29.78 6.68
CA SER A 310 -1.26 28.49 6.11
C SER A 310 -1.19 27.38 7.15
N CYS A 311 -2.03 26.36 6.99
CA CYS A 311 -1.98 25.14 7.78
C CYS A 311 -2.32 23.96 6.87
N PRO A 312 -1.37 23.48 6.07
CA PRO A 312 -1.60 22.30 5.25
C PRO A 312 -1.86 21.10 6.14
N ILE A 313 -2.79 20.23 5.72
CA ILE A 313 -3.07 18.95 6.33
C ILE A 313 -2.94 17.89 5.25
N GLY A 314 -1.99 16.97 5.44
CA GLY A 314 -1.79 15.84 4.57
C GLY A 314 -2.37 14.58 5.20
N ILE A 315 -3.00 13.72 4.39
CA ILE A 315 -3.51 12.42 4.81
C ILE A 315 -3.11 11.37 3.78
N GLY A 316 -2.64 10.23 4.23
CA GLY A 316 -2.29 9.11 3.37
C GLY A 316 -2.32 7.79 4.12
N VAL A 317 -2.22 6.69 3.38
CA VAL A 317 -2.29 5.35 3.96
C VAL A 317 -1.21 4.42 3.41
N SER A 318 -0.80 3.47 4.23
CA SER A 318 -0.29 2.18 3.78
C SER A 318 -1.39 1.14 3.97
N CYS A 319 -1.57 0.24 2.99
CA CYS A 319 -2.66 -0.73 3.01
C CYS A 319 -2.25 -2.03 3.73
N SER A 320 -3.14 -3.01 3.76
CA SER A 320 -2.88 -4.34 4.33
C SER A 320 -1.70 -5.10 3.71
N ALA A 321 -1.19 -4.67 2.56
CA ALA A 321 0.11 -5.07 2.02
C ALA A 321 1.12 -3.94 2.29
N ASP A 322 1.54 -3.79 3.56
CA ASP A 322 2.43 -2.73 4.04
C ASP A 322 3.88 -3.02 3.64
N ARG A 323 4.19 -2.74 2.37
CA ARG A 323 5.45 -3.09 1.73
C ARG A 323 6.45 -1.95 1.81
N ASN A 324 7.24 -1.97 2.86
CA ASN A 324 8.37 -1.06 3.02
C ASN A 324 9.48 -1.73 3.81
N VAL A 325 10.73 -1.40 3.49
CA VAL A 325 11.93 -2.01 4.07
C VAL A 325 13.04 -0.96 4.14
N LYS A 326 13.77 -0.94 5.25
CA LYS A 326 14.97 -0.14 5.40
C LYS A 326 16.18 -0.93 4.89
N CYS A 327 17.14 -0.23 4.31
CA CYS A 327 18.45 -0.81 4.02
C CYS A 327 19.53 0.26 4.13
N LYS A 328 20.78 -0.17 4.28
CA LYS A 328 21.91 0.75 4.42
C LYS A 328 23.22 0.18 3.92
N ILE A 329 24.12 1.08 3.61
CA ILE A 329 25.52 0.78 3.30
C ILE A 329 26.39 1.52 4.33
N ASN A 330 27.29 0.80 4.95
CA ASN A 330 28.27 1.34 5.87
C ASN A 330 29.65 0.70 5.61
N ARG A 331 30.62 0.98 6.47
CA ARG A 331 31.98 0.44 6.34
C ARG A 331 32.08 -1.09 6.38
N GLU A 332 31.09 -1.75 6.98
CA GLU A 332 31.03 -3.21 7.12
C GLU A 332 30.36 -3.89 5.92
N GLY A 333 29.66 -3.13 5.05
CA GLY A 333 29.00 -3.64 3.87
C GLY A 333 27.54 -3.19 3.72
N LEU A 334 26.76 -4.06 3.09
CA LEU A 334 25.37 -3.86 2.72
C LEU A 334 24.46 -4.57 3.72
N TRP A 335 23.43 -3.86 4.19
CA TRP A 335 22.52 -4.34 5.22
C TRP A 335 21.06 -4.10 4.81
N ILE A 336 20.20 -5.06 5.08
CA ILE A 336 18.76 -4.96 4.80
C ILE A 336 17.98 -5.31 6.07
N GLU A 337 16.90 -4.59 6.34
CA GLU A 337 15.95 -4.87 7.42
C GLU A 337 15.42 -6.31 7.30
N LYS A 338 15.42 -7.03 8.41
CA LYS A 338 14.89 -8.38 8.48
C LYS A 338 13.37 -8.36 8.50
N LEU A 339 12.76 -8.85 7.43
CA LEU A 339 11.33 -9.03 7.31
C LEU A 339 10.89 -10.40 7.85
N ASP A 340 9.58 -10.58 8.02
CA ASP A 340 9.00 -11.80 8.61
C ASP A 340 8.91 -12.93 7.56
N ASP A 341 9.78 -13.90 7.67
CA ASP A 341 9.82 -15.10 6.81
C ASP A 341 8.92 -16.24 7.33
N LYS A 342 8.32 -16.10 8.53
CA LYS A 342 7.49 -17.12 9.19
C LYS A 342 6.18 -16.58 9.76
N PRO A 343 5.37 -15.87 8.97
CA PRO A 343 4.14 -15.25 9.47
C PRO A 343 3.12 -16.25 10.00
N ALA A 344 3.17 -17.52 9.55
CA ALA A 344 2.31 -18.59 10.06
C ALA A 344 2.47 -18.86 11.57
N GLU A 345 3.64 -18.56 12.17
CA GLU A 345 3.85 -18.70 13.61
C GLU A 345 2.92 -17.82 14.44
N LEU A 346 2.43 -16.72 13.85
CA LEU A 346 1.51 -15.79 14.50
C LEU A 346 0.05 -16.27 14.52
N ILE A 347 -0.29 -17.30 13.73
CA ILE A 347 -1.64 -17.85 13.67
C ILE A 347 -1.87 -18.69 14.94
N PRO A 348 -2.86 -18.33 15.78
CA PRO A 348 -3.21 -19.13 16.96
C PRO A 348 -3.61 -20.55 16.56
N GLU A 349 -3.36 -21.53 17.44
CA GLU A 349 -3.54 -22.96 17.14
C GLU A 349 -4.99 -23.29 16.77
N GLU A 350 -5.96 -22.67 17.43
CA GLU A 350 -7.39 -22.84 17.14
C GLU A 350 -7.79 -22.43 15.71
N PHE A 351 -7.02 -21.55 15.06
CA PHE A 351 -7.27 -21.10 13.67
C PHE A 351 -6.45 -21.85 12.62
N ARG A 352 -5.45 -22.66 13.02
CA ARG A 352 -4.60 -23.39 12.05
C ARG A 352 -5.37 -24.43 11.26
N ASN A 353 -6.27 -25.15 11.94
CA ASN A 353 -7.09 -26.22 11.38
C ASN A 353 -8.55 -25.79 11.18
N MET A 354 -8.82 -24.51 11.19
CA MET A 354 -10.17 -24.00 10.95
C MET A 354 -10.56 -24.34 9.52
N GLU A 355 -11.41 -25.37 9.38
CA GLU A 355 -12.03 -25.73 8.11
C GLU A 355 -12.95 -24.57 7.67
N GLU A 356 -12.97 -24.30 6.38
CA GLU A 356 -13.96 -23.40 5.81
C GLU A 356 -15.34 -24.02 6.08
N GLY A 357 -16.25 -23.28 6.72
CA GLY A 357 -17.60 -23.76 7.02
C GLY A 357 -18.35 -24.21 5.77
N GLU A 358 -19.57 -24.71 5.95
CA GLU A 358 -20.41 -25.25 4.86
C GLU A 358 -20.39 -24.31 3.65
N THR A 359 -19.95 -24.84 2.51
CA THR A 359 -19.76 -24.06 1.27
C THR A 359 -20.64 -24.64 0.18
N VAL A 360 -21.49 -23.83 -0.42
CA VAL A 360 -22.34 -24.23 -1.54
C VAL A 360 -21.49 -24.31 -2.81
N LYS A 361 -21.47 -25.45 -3.47
CA LYS A 361 -20.74 -25.68 -4.72
C LYS A 361 -21.60 -25.27 -5.91
N ILE A 362 -21.09 -24.39 -6.76
CA ILE A 362 -21.78 -23.91 -7.97
C ILE A 362 -20.90 -24.17 -9.19
N ASP A 363 -21.49 -24.90 -10.16
CA ASP A 363 -20.84 -25.16 -11.44
C ASP A 363 -21.12 -24.03 -12.44
N LEU A 364 -20.07 -23.31 -12.80
CA LEU A 364 -20.11 -22.19 -13.76
C LEU A 364 -20.04 -22.63 -15.23
N ASN A 365 -19.97 -23.90 -15.52
CA ASN A 365 -20.07 -24.41 -16.90
C ASN A 365 -21.51 -24.59 -17.38
N GLN A 366 -22.50 -24.25 -16.54
CA GLN A 366 -23.90 -24.19 -16.88
C GLN A 366 -24.25 -22.89 -17.63
N PRO A 367 -25.36 -22.85 -18.38
CA PRO A 367 -25.89 -21.61 -18.94
C PRO A 367 -26.09 -20.54 -17.87
N MET A 368 -25.83 -19.25 -18.21
CA MET A 368 -25.89 -18.12 -17.28
C MET A 368 -27.24 -18.05 -16.53
N GLU A 369 -28.35 -18.37 -17.16
CA GLU A 369 -29.65 -18.37 -16.51
C GLU A 369 -29.75 -19.40 -15.38
N LYS A 370 -29.13 -20.58 -15.55
CA LYS A 370 -29.07 -21.59 -14.50
C LYS A 370 -28.16 -21.21 -13.37
N ILE A 371 -26.99 -20.57 -13.67
CA ILE A 371 -26.07 -20.07 -12.66
C ILE A 371 -26.77 -19.01 -11.81
N ARG A 372 -27.46 -18.05 -12.43
CA ARG A 372 -28.23 -17.02 -11.72
C ARG A 372 -29.35 -17.61 -10.87
N ALA A 373 -30.13 -18.55 -11.44
CA ALA A 373 -31.21 -19.22 -10.71
C ALA A 373 -30.69 -20.01 -9.49
N GLU A 374 -29.51 -20.61 -9.59
CA GLU A 374 -28.88 -21.30 -8.46
C GLU A 374 -28.42 -20.32 -7.39
N LEU A 375 -27.67 -19.26 -7.77
CA LEU A 375 -27.21 -18.21 -6.85
C LEU A 375 -28.37 -17.54 -6.10
N SER A 376 -29.52 -17.35 -6.76
CA SER A 376 -30.70 -16.70 -6.18
C SER A 376 -31.41 -17.53 -5.11
N LYS A 377 -31.11 -18.83 -4.96
CA LYS A 377 -31.68 -19.70 -3.93
C LYS A 377 -31.01 -19.46 -2.54
N HIS A 378 -29.85 -18.83 -2.53
CA HIS A 378 -29.02 -18.69 -1.34
C HIS A 378 -29.13 -17.28 -0.77
N PRO A 379 -29.24 -17.14 0.55
CA PRO A 379 -29.26 -15.82 1.20
C PRO A 379 -27.93 -15.08 1.07
N VAL A 380 -27.98 -13.77 1.30
CA VAL A 380 -26.78 -12.93 1.41
C VAL A 380 -25.82 -13.53 2.45
N SER A 381 -24.52 -13.37 2.26
CA SER A 381 -23.44 -13.94 3.09
C SER A 381 -23.25 -15.45 3.00
N THR A 382 -23.94 -16.16 2.07
CA THR A 382 -23.65 -17.57 1.82
C THR A 382 -22.26 -17.75 1.21
N ARG A 383 -21.46 -18.66 1.76
CA ARG A 383 -20.20 -19.08 1.15
C ARG A 383 -20.46 -19.96 -0.07
N VAL A 384 -19.83 -19.60 -1.17
CA VAL A 384 -19.94 -20.35 -2.42
C VAL A 384 -18.57 -20.76 -2.96
N SER A 385 -18.46 -21.99 -3.42
CA SER A 385 -17.30 -22.50 -4.17
C SER A 385 -17.66 -22.54 -5.64
N LEU A 386 -17.05 -21.69 -6.44
CA LEU A 386 -17.32 -21.54 -7.86
C LEU A 386 -16.31 -22.37 -8.67
N THR A 387 -16.79 -23.29 -9.49
CA THR A 387 -15.96 -24.13 -10.36
C THR A 387 -16.40 -24.00 -11.80
N GLY A 388 -15.49 -23.64 -12.69
CA GLY A 388 -15.77 -23.49 -14.12
C GLY A 388 -15.10 -22.27 -14.73
N LYS A 389 -15.56 -21.86 -15.92
CA LYS A 389 -14.98 -20.73 -16.66
C LYS A 389 -15.38 -19.40 -16.07
N ILE A 390 -14.39 -18.53 -15.86
CA ILE A 390 -14.57 -17.16 -15.37
C ILE A 390 -13.76 -16.22 -16.28
N ILE A 391 -14.35 -15.10 -16.65
CA ILE A 391 -13.66 -14.04 -17.39
C ILE A 391 -13.01 -13.09 -16.42
N VAL A 392 -11.69 -12.94 -16.52
CA VAL A 392 -10.93 -11.97 -15.70
C VAL A 392 -10.83 -10.64 -16.45
N ALA A 393 -11.52 -9.62 -15.95
CA ALA A 393 -11.57 -8.31 -16.61
C ALA A 393 -11.69 -7.18 -15.57
N ARG A 394 -11.00 -6.08 -15.80
CA ARG A 394 -11.14 -4.84 -15.04
C ARG A 394 -10.87 -3.61 -15.92
N ASP A 395 -10.51 -2.48 -15.38
CA ASP A 395 -10.42 -1.14 -15.98
C ASP A 395 -10.23 -1.11 -17.51
N ILE A 396 -9.07 -1.57 -18.01
CA ILE A 396 -8.74 -1.53 -19.45
C ILE A 396 -9.67 -2.41 -20.28
N ALA A 397 -10.00 -3.59 -19.78
CA ALA A 397 -10.89 -4.50 -20.49
C ALA A 397 -12.30 -3.94 -20.55
N HIS A 398 -12.81 -3.37 -19.45
CA HIS A 398 -14.13 -2.72 -19.41
C HIS A 398 -14.19 -1.49 -20.33
N ALA A 399 -13.16 -0.64 -20.32
CA ALA A 399 -13.09 0.50 -21.24
C ALA A 399 -13.14 0.07 -22.70
N LYS A 400 -12.40 -0.97 -23.09
CA LYS A 400 -12.44 -1.52 -24.47
C LYS A 400 -13.80 -2.15 -24.83
N LEU A 401 -14.47 -2.77 -23.89
CA LEU A 401 -15.81 -3.31 -24.11
C LEU A 401 -16.83 -2.17 -24.26
N GLN A 402 -16.68 -1.08 -23.50
CA GLN A 402 -17.50 0.12 -23.64
C GLN A 402 -17.29 0.78 -24.98
N GLU A 403 -16.04 0.95 -25.43
CA GLU A 403 -15.73 1.49 -26.78
C GLU A 403 -16.41 0.70 -27.91
N ARG A 404 -16.59 -0.62 -27.76
CA ARG A 404 -17.33 -1.43 -28.72
C ARG A 404 -18.80 -1.08 -28.71
N LEU A 405 -19.41 -0.99 -27.51
CA LEU A 405 -20.82 -0.59 -27.38
C LEU A 405 -21.07 0.82 -27.94
N ASP A 406 -20.17 1.77 -27.69
CA ASP A 406 -20.25 3.13 -28.21
C ASP A 406 -20.18 3.21 -29.74
N LYS A 407 -19.54 2.21 -30.38
CA LYS A 407 -19.50 2.04 -31.84
C LYS A 407 -20.71 1.25 -32.39
N GLY A 408 -21.64 0.85 -31.53
CA GLY A 408 -22.79 0.01 -31.91
C GLY A 408 -22.47 -1.46 -32.14
N GLU A 409 -21.25 -1.92 -31.70
CA GLU A 409 -20.86 -3.31 -31.78
C GLU A 409 -21.37 -4.09 -30.54
N PRO A 410 -21.82 -5.35 -30.69
CA PRO A 410 -22.30 -6.15 -29.55
C PRO A 410 -21.14 -6.53 -28.61
N LEU A 411 -21.48 -6.80 -27.34
CA LEU A 411 -20.54 -7.45 -26.43
C LEU A 411 -20.09 -8.80 -26.97
N PRO A 412 -18.81 -9.17 -26.78
CA PRO A 412 -18.34 -10.53 -27.11
C PRO A 412 -19.13 -11.60 -26.39
N GLN A 413 -19.33 -12.74 -27.03
CA GLN A 413 -20.15 -13.85 -26.49
C GLN A 413 -19.66 -14.33 -25.12
N TYR A 414 -18.34 -14.38 -24.90
CA TYR A 414 -17.77 -14.84 -23.63
C TYR A 414 -18.17 -13.96 -22.41
N ILE A 415 -18.45 -12.66 -22.61
CA ILE A 415 -18.94 -11.76 -21.53
C ILE A 415 -20.42 -12.05 -21.22
N LYS A 416 -21.17 -12.60 -22.18
CA LYS A 416 -22.56 -13.00 -21.99
C LYS A 416 -22.69 -14.35 -21.30
N ASP A 417 -21.80 -15.28 -21.65
CA ASP A 417 -21.89 -16.68 -21.21
C ASP A 417 -21.26 -16.95 -19.85
N HIS A 418 -20.34 -16.10 -19.37
CA HIS A 418 -19.54 -16.40 -18.18
C HIS A 418 -19.56 -15.28 -17.15
N PRO A 419 -19.46 -15.63 -15.84
CA PRO A 419 -19.21 -14.66 -14.78
C PRO A 419 -17.92 -13.86 -15.00
N VAL A 420 -17.92 -12.61 -14.54
CA VAL A 420 -16.77 -11.70 -14.67
C VAL A 420 -16.14 -11.49 -13.31
N LEU A 421 -14.87 -11.86 -13.17
CA LEU A 421 -14.04 -11.55 -11.99
C LEU A 421 -13.29 -10.25 -12.24
N TYR A 422 -13.54 -9.26 -11.41
CA TYR A 422 -12.83 -7.98 -11.46
C TYR A 422 -11.43 -8.13 -10.85
N ALA A 423 -10.51 -8.59 -11.65
CA ALA A 423 -9.12 -8.82 -11.22
C ALA A 423 -8.11 -8.52 -12.33
N GLY A 424 -6.85 -8.42 -11.95
CA GLY A 424 -5.72 -8.30 -12.87
C GLY A 424 -4.49 -8.94 -12.21
N PRO A 425 -4.18 -10.19 -12.54
CA PRO A 425 -3.10 -10.93 -11.89
C PRO A 425 -1.74 -10.29 -12.11
N ALA A 426 -0.79 -10.60 -11.23
CA ALA A 426 0.63 -10.45 -11.47
C ALA A 426 1.07 -11.45 -12.55
N LYS A 427 2.35 -11.43 -12.97
CA LYS A 427 2.85 -12.41 -13.92
C LYS A 427 2.75 -13.83 -13.35
N THR A 428 2.47 -14.78 -14.21
CA THR A 428 2.42 -16.20 -13.85
C THR A 428 3.84 -16.76 -13.74
N PRO A 429 4.26 -17.26 -12.58
CA PRO A 429 5.53 -17.97 -12.46
C PRO A 429 5.52 -19.27 -13.26
N GLU A 430 6.69 -19.77 -13.63
CA GLU A 430 6.84 -21.06 -14.29
C GLU A 430 6.28 -22.19 -13.41
N GLY A 431 5.51 -23.09 -14.00
CA GLY A 431 4.84 -24.20 -13.31
C GLY A 431 3.56 -23.85 -12.56
N TYR A 432 3.14 -22.58 -12.54
CA TYR A 432 1.89 -22.15 -11.90
C TYR A 432 0.80 -21.88 -12.94
N ALA A 433 -0.45 -22.09 -12.55
CA ALA A 433 -1.60 -21.82 -13.42
C ALA A 433 -1.89 -20.30 -13.53
N CYS A 434 -1.54 -19.53 -12.51
CA CYS A 434 -1.80 -18.08 -12.44
C CYS A 434 -0.80 -17.41 -11.50
N GLY A 435 -0.51 -16.15 -11.74
CA GLY A 435 0.21 -15.28 -10.80
C GLY A 435 -0.69 -14.84 -9.65
N SER A 436 -0.10 -14.15 -8.65
CA SER A 436 -0.88 -13.57 -7.54
C SER A 436 -2.06 -12.78 -8.06
N MET A 437 -3.26 -13.11 -7.58
CA MET A 437 -4.51 -12.53 -8.04
C MET A 437 -5.43 -12.28 -6.86
N GLY A 438 -6.07 -11.12 -6.86
CA GLY A 438 -7.12 -10.77 -5.93
C GLY A 438 -8.16 -9.88 -6.61
N PRO A 439 -9.40 -9.89 -6.13
CA PRO A 439 -10.46 -9.08 -6.71
C PRO A 439 -10.16 -7.58 -6.53
N THR A 440 -10.51 -6.81 -7.55
CA THR A 440 -10.49 -5.34 -7.52
C THR A 440 -11.79 -4.82 -6.91
N THR A 441 -11.76 -3.57 -6.42
CA THR A 441 -12.93 -2.92 -5.81
C THR A 441 -14.09 -2.80 -6.79
N ALA A 442 -15.26 -3.24 -6.36
CA ALA A 442 -16.47 -3.33 -7.19
C ALA A 442 -16.87 -1.96 -7.78
N ASN A 443 -16.90 -0.90 -6.95
CA ASN A 443 -17.38 0.42 -7.37
C ASN A 443 -16.59 1.07 -8.52
N ARG A 444 -15.38 0.64 -8.80
CA ARG A 444 -14.60 1.12 -9.96
C ARG A 444 -15.21 0.70 -11.28
N MET A 445 -15.92 -0.45 -11.29
CA MET A 445 -16.56 -0.99 -12.49
C MET A 445 -18.03 -0.63 -12.59
N ASP A 446 -18.59 0.05 -11.60
CA ASP A 446 -20.01 0.42 -11.57
C ASP A 446 -20.49 1.23 -12.78
N PRO A 447 -19.71 2.16 -13.37
CA PRO A 447 -20.11 2.87 -14.59
C PRO A 447 -20.38 1.95 -15.79
N TYR A 448 -19.83 0.72 -15.78
CA TYR A 448 -20.01 -0.26 -16.85
C TYR A 448 -21.13 -1.27 -16.57
N ALA A 449 -21.65 -1.34 -15.33
CA ALA A 449 -22.60 -2.37 -14.93
C ALA A 449 -23.88 -2.30 -15.78
N ASP A 450 -24.55 -1.14 -15.77
CA ASP A 450 -25.82 -0.93 -16.50
C ASP A 450 -25.69 -1.14 -18.00
N PRO A 451 -24.75 -0.49 -18.73
CA PRO A 451 -24.63 -0.68 -20.17
C PRO A 451 -24.29 -2.12 -20.56
N PHE A 452 -23.49 -2.86 -19.75
CA PHE A 452 -23.13 -4.23 -20.07
C PHE A 452 -24.30 -5.19 -19.79
N MET A 453 -25.03 -5.00 -18.71
CA MET A 453 -26.24 -5.78 -18.41
C MET A 453 -27.33 -5.53 -19.45
N ALA A 454 -27.56 -4.28 -19.86
CA ALA A 454 -28.49 -3.93 -20.94
C ALA A 454 -28.11 -4.56 -22.27
N ALA A 455 -26.81 -4.73 -22.54
CA ALA A 455 -26.29 -5.43 -23.72
C ALA A 455 -26.27 -6.97 -23.60
N GLY A 456 -26.83 -7.51 -22.49
CA GLY A 456 -26.99 -8.95 -22.26
C GLY A 456 -25.76 -9.66 -21.72
N GLY A 457 -24.83 -8.93 -21.06
CA GLY A 457 -23.62 -9.50 -20.51
C GLY A 457 -23.35 -9.10 -19.05
N SER A 458 -22.29 -9.64 -18.46
CA SER A 458 -21.83 -9.31 -17.09
C SER A 458 -22.89 -9.49 -15.98
N PHE A 459 -23.74 -10.49 -16.09
CA PHE A 459 -24.84 -10.74 -15.15
C PHE A 459 -24.40 -11.26 -13.78
N VAL A 460 -23.20 -11.84 -13.68
CA VAL A 460 -22.60 -12.31 -12.43
C VAL A 460 -21.22 -11.68 -12.31
N MET A 461 -21.03 -10.85 -11.30
CA MET A 461 -19.81 -10.08 -11.06
C MET A 461 -19.18 -10.52 -9.73
N ILE A 462 -17.90 -10.89 -9.78
CA ILE A 462 -17.10 -11.29 -8.63
C ILE A 462 -16.08 -10.19 -8.37
N ALA A 463 -16.20 -9.53 -7.20
CA ALA A 463 -15.39 -8.37 -6.84
C ALA A 463 -15.25 -8.28 -5.33
N LYS A 464 -14.53 -7.25 -4.84
CA LYS A 464 -14.45 -6.94 -3.41
C LYS A 464 -14.91 -5.52 -3.11
N GLY A 465 -15.19 -5.26 -1.82
CA GLY A 465 -15.59 -3.94 -1.34
C GLY A 465 -17.00 -3.55 -1.76
N ASN A 466 -17.37 -2.32 -1.43
CA ASN A 466 -18.73 -1.83 -1.67
C ASN A 466 -18.94 -1.42 -3.12
N ARG A 467 -20.19 -1.52 -3.55
CA ARG A 467 -20.69 -0.88 -4.77
C ARG A 467 -21.04 0.58 -4.48
N THR A 468 -21.18 1.40 -5.52
CA THR A 468 -21.74 2.75 -5.39
C THR A 468 -23.22 2.69 -4.98
N ASP A 469 -23.72 3.75 -4.37
CA ASP A 469 -25.14 3.85 -3.98
C ASP A 469 -26.05 3.64 -5.20
N ALA A 470 -25.69 4.21 -6.36
CA ALA A 470 -26.43 4.06 -7.59
C ALA A 470 -26.66 2.59 -7.97
N VAL A 471 -25.62 1.76 -7.92
CA VAL A 471 -25.74 0.32 -8.22
C VAL A 471 -26.44 -0.42 -7.09
N SER A 472 -26.14 -0.11 -5.84
CA SER A 472 -26.76 -0.76 -4.68
C SER A 472 -28.28 -0.56 -4.66
N TYR A 473 -28.75 0.65 -4.90
CA TYR A 473 -30.20 0.94 -4.91
C TYR A 473 -30.92 0.45 -6.18
N THR A 474 -30.22 0.31 -7.31
CA THR A 474 -30.82 -0.08 -8.58
C THR A 474 -30.92 -1.60 -8.73
N HIS A 475 -29.94 -2.36 -8.19
CA HIS A 475 -29.76 -3.79 -8.49
C HIS A 475 -29.84 -4.70 -7.26
N LEU A 476 -29.86 -4.16 -6.07
CA LEU A 476 -30.04 -4.90 -4.84
C LEU A 476 -31.42 -4.59 -4.26
N THR A 477 -32.32 -5.58 -4.30
CA THR A 477 -33.51 -5.52 -3.47
C THR A 477 -33.10 -5.71 -2.03
N LEU A 478 -33.07 -4.58 -1.30
CA LEU A 478 -32.83 -4.63 0.14
C LEU A 478 -33.98 -5.32 0.85
N PRO A 479 -33.69 -6.12 1.90
CA PRO A 479 -33.43 -5.54 3.20
C PRO A 479 -31.93 -5.61 3.54
N THR A 480 -31.38 -4.47 3.73
CA THR A 480 -30.06 -4.32 4.37
C THR A 480 -30.16 -4.61 5.83
#